data_474eaff6826f9570f69a35793e94219b
#
_entry.id   474eaff6826f9570f69a35793e94219b
#
_cell.length_a   1.000
_cell.length_b   1.000
_cell.length_c   1.000
_cell.angle_alpha   90.00
_cell.angle_beta   90.00
_cell.angle_gamma   90.00
#
_symmetry.space_group_name_H-M   'P 1'
#
loop_
_entity.id
_entity.type
_entity.pdbx_description
1 polymer ?
#
loop_
_entity_poly.entity_id
_entity_poly.type
_entity_poly.pdbx_seq_one_letter_code
_entity_poly.pdbx_strand_id
1 'polypeptide(L)'
;MNFRHLRTWLLVVSLAANGFLAGMLLAPHPDKPFGPPPPDGLLNHMASVLSADDARILRKVATEQGVDQHEPEDFEEFHRRANAMMRQEHFDAQGFANLVDEFAAKRQKAGDLIGRMLVHALPQMSLEGRRAIADLRPPGPPGPPKPRQ
;
A
#
# COMPACT_ATOMS: atom_id res chain seq x y z
N MET A 1 13.12 -33.54 41.89
CA MET A 1 12.56 -33.03 40.61
C MET A 1 12.89 -34.07 39.55
N ASN A 2 11.86 -34.82 39.05
CA ASN A 2 12.10 -36.02 38.21
C ASN A 2 12.59 -35.59 36.80
N PHE A 3 13.80 -35.99 36.44
CA PHE A 3 14.42 -35.73 35.12
C PHE A 3 13.57 -36.21 33.94
N ARG A 4 12.68 -37.18 34.14
CA ARG A 4 11.75 -37.70 33.11
C ARG A 4 10.69 -36.63 32.74
N HIS A 5 10.16 -35.88 33.69
CA HIS A 5 9.19 -34.82 33.42
C HIS A 5 9.83 -33.62 32.71
N LEU A 6 11.07 -33.27 33.04
CA LEU A 6 11.79 -32.18 32.37
C LEU A 6 12.00 -32.48 30.88
N ARG A 7 12.40 -33.74 30.55
CA ARG A 7 12.59 -34.16 29.14
C ARG A 7 11.28 -34.15 28.36
N THR A 8 10.16 -34.55 28.96
CA THR A 8 8.82 -34.53 28.32
C THR A 8 8.38 -33.07 28.08
N TRP A 9 8.59 -32.17 29.02
CA TRP A 9 8.28 -30.77 28.86
C TRP A 9 9.12 -30.11 27.77
N LEU A 10 10.39 -30.38 27.67
CA LEU A 10 11.27 -29.90 26.61
C LEU A 10 10.82 -30.37 25.22
N LEU A 11 10.38 -31.63 25.10
CA LEU A 11 9.84 -32.16 23.83
C LEU A 11 8.53 -31.48 23.43
N VAL A 12 7.63 -31.24 24.38
CA VAL A 12 6.34 -30.55 24.12
C VAL A 12 6.58 -29.10 23.68
N VAL A 13 7.47 -28.38 24.34
CA VAL A 13 7.83 -27.00 23.98
C VAL A 13 8.50 -26.94 22.61
N SER A 14 9.42 -27.89 22.31
CA SER A 14 10.06 -27.98 20.99
C SER A 14 9.05 -28.29 19.87
N LEU A 15 8.11 -29.21 20.13
CA LEU A 15 7.07 -29.55 19.16
C LEU A 15 6.10 -28.40 18.91
N ALA A 16 5.73 -27.66 19.98
CA ALA A 16 4.90 -26.47 19.87
C ALA A 16 5.60 -25.34 19.10
N ALA A 17 6.90 -25.11 19.35
CA ALA A 17 7.69 -24.12 18.63
C ALA A 17 7.85 -24.47 17.14
N ASN A 18 8.13 -25.75 16.83
CA ASN A 18 8.22 -26.20 15.43
C ASN A 18 6.87 -26.15 14.72
N GLY A 19 5.78 -26.51 15.38
CA GLY A 19 4.42 -26.37 14.84
C GLY A 19 4.02 -24.92 14.58
N PHE A 20 4.42 -24.00 15.44
CA PHE A 20 4.21 -22.56 15.27
C PHE A 20 5.00 -22.03 14.07
N LEU A 21 6.28 -22.38 13.95
CA LEU A 21 7.12 -21.99 12.81
C LEU A 21 6.61 -22.57 11.49
N ALA A 22 6.20 -23.83 11.47
CA ALA A 22 5.59 -24.45 10.29
C ALA A 22 4.25 -23.79 9.93
N GLY A 23 3.41 -23.46 10.91
CA GLY A 23 2.17 -22.72 10.70
C GLY A 23 2.42 -21.32 10.14
N MET A 24 3.47 -20.64 10.56
CA MET A 24 3.85 -19.33 10.06
C MET A 24 4.37 -19.36 8.61
N LEU A 25 5.05 -20.45 8.22
CA LEU A 25 5.53 -20.70 6.86
C LEU A 25 4.42 -21.13 5.89
N LEU A 26 3.40 -21.83 6.40
CA LEU A 26 2.26 -22.33 5.61
C LEU A 26 1.06 -21.41 5.64
N ALA A 27 1.03 -20.40 6.53
CA ALA A 27 -0.01 -19.39 6.52
C ALA A 27 0.02 -18.66 5.18
N PRO A 28 -1.08 -18.61 4.41
CA PRO A 28 -1.14 -17.78 3.23
C PRO A 28 -0.84 -16.35 3.65
N HIS A 29 0.27 -15.82 3.17
CA HIS A 29 0.54 -14.40 3.29
C HIS A 29 -0.58 -13.71 2.50
N PRO A 30 -1.42 -12.89 3.13
CA PRO A 30 -2.37 -12.10 2.35
C PRO A 30 -1.51 -11.29 1.38
N ASP A 31 -1.71 -11.50 0.08
CA ASP A 31 -1.13 -10.71 -0.99
C ASP A 31 -1.63 -9.26 -0.83
N LYS A 32 -1.02 -8.53 0.10
CA LYS A 32 -1.25 -7.11 0.22
C LYS A 32 -0.38 -6.45 -0.82
N PRO A 33 -0.96 -5.70 -1.75
CA PRO A 33 -0.18 -5.00 -2.75
C PRO A 33 0.87 -4.13 -2.03
N PHE A 34 2.13 -4.44 -2.29
CA PHE A 34 3.27 -3.70 -1.76
C PHE A 34 3.43 -2.46 -2.63
N GLY A 35 2.74 -1.38 -2.27
CA GLY A 35 2.81 -0.13 -3.02
C GLY A 35 1.93 0.94 -2.37
N PRO A 36 2.17 2.21 -2.67
CA PRO A 36 1.22 3.25 -2.31
C PRO A 36 -0.13 2.94 -2.97
N PRO A 37 -1.26 3.26 -2.31
CA PRO A 37 -2.57 3.05 -2.89
C PRO A 37 -2.66 3.79 -4.23
N PRO A 38 -3.36 3.20 -5.23
CA PRO A 38 -3.60 3.88 -6.49
C PRO A 38 -4.33 5.22 -6.26
N PRO A 39 -4.22 6.20 -7.18
CA PRO A 39 -4.79 7.54 -7.01
C PRO A 39 -6.29 7.56 -6.71
N ASP A 40 -7.06 6.64 -7.29
CA ASP A 40 -8.47 6.42 -7.00
C ASP A 40 -8.70 5.88 -5.57
N GLY A 41 -7.82 5.01 -5.07
CA GLY A 41 -7.83 4.55 -3.68
C GLY A 41 -7.55 5.68 -2.69
N LEU A 42 -6.61 6.57 -3.01
CA LEU A 42 -6.31 7.76 -2.21
C LEU A 42 -7.47 8.75 -2.23
N LEU A 43 -8.06 9.01 -3.40
CA LEU A 43 -9.23 9.87 -3.55
C LEU A 43 -10.41 9.37 -2.71
N ASN A 44 -10.71 8.06 -2.77
CA ASN A 44 -11.77 7.45 -1.99
C ASN A 44 -11.47 7.51 -0.48
N HIS A 45 -10.21 7.31 -0.10
CA HIS A 45 -9.80 7.43 1.30
C HIS A 45 -9.96 8.87 1.83
N MET A 46 -9.53 9.87 1.06
CA MET A 46 -9.78 11.28 1.41
C MET A 46 -11.27 11.59 1.49
N ALA A 47 -12.05 11.14 0.53
CA ALA A 47 -13.49 11.38 0.51
C ALA A 47 -14.24 10.73 1.69
N SER A 48 -13.72 9.62 2.24
CA SER A 48 -14.37 8.90 3.34
C SER A 48 -14.33 9.62 4.69
N VAL A 49 -13.42 10.57 4.88
CA VAL A 49 -13.27 11.36 6.11
C VAL A 49 -13.94 12.73 6.03
N LEU A 50 -14.52 13.07 4.88
CA LEU A 50 -15.12 14.37 4.60
C LEU A 50 -16.65 14.37 4.79
N SER A 51 -17.21 15.56 5.01
CA SER A 51 -18.64 15.75 4.88
C SER A 51 -19.11 15.45 3.45
N ALA A 52 -20.42 15.20 3.28
CA ALA A 52 -20.97 14.93 1.94
C ALA A 52 -20.72 16.07 0.94
N ASP A 53 -20.76 17.32 1.42
CA ASP A 53 -20.52 18.50 0.57
C ASP A 53 -19.06 18.64 0.18
N ASP A 54 -18.13 18.52 1.13
CA ASP A 54 -16.69 18.57 0.86
C ASP A 54 -16.24 17.39 -0.02
N ALA A 55 -16.77 16.19 0.20
CA ALA A 55 -16.50 15.04 -0.65
C ALA A 55 -17.00 15.22 -2.09
N ARG A 56 -18.12 15.95 -2.28
CA ARG A 56 -18.64 16.28 -3.61
C ARG A 56 -17.70 17.28 -4.31
N ILE A 57 -17.22 18.30 -3.59
CA ILE A 57 -16.24 19.25 -4.12
C ILE A 57 -14.97 18.51 -4.54
N LEU A 58 -14.43 17.65 -3.67
CA LEU A 58 -13.21 16.89 -3.95
C LEU A 58 -13.36 16.02 -5.22
N ARG A 59 -14.45 15.26 -5.33
CA ARG A 59 -14.70 14.40 -6.51
C ARG A 59 -14.90 15.21 -7.79
N LYS A 60 -15.64 16.32 -7.73
CA LYS A 60 -15.84 17.22 -8.88
C LYS A 60 -14.49 17.70 -9.41
N VAL A 61 -13.64 18.24 -8.51
CA VAL A 61 -12.32 18.71 -8.90
C VAL A 61 -11.42 17.58 -9.38
N ALA A 62 -11.52 16.38 -8.81
CA ALA A 62 -10.77 15.21 -9.27
C ALA A 62 -11.09 14.88 -10.73
N THR A 63 -12.37 14.87 -11.10
CA THR A 63 -12.82 14.68 -12.50
C THR A 63 -12.32 15.81 -13.41
N GLU A 64 -12.41 17.06 -12.99
CA GLU A 64 -11.93 18.23 -13.76
C GLU A 64 -10.41 18.19 -13.98
N GLN A 65 -9.65 17.63 -13.05
CA GLN A 65 -8.19 17.46 -13.15
C GLN A 65 -7.76 16.13 -13.80
N GLY A 66 -8.69 15.25 -14.15
CA GLY A 66 -8.43 13.97 -14.80
C GLY A 66 -7.81 12.92 -13.88
N VAL A 67 -8.02 13.01 -12.56
CA VAL A 67 -7.53 12.03 -11.58
C VAL A 67 -8.22 10.68 -11.78
N ASP A 68 -9.49 10.68 -12.09
CA ASP A 68 -10.33 9.50 -12.35
C ASP A 68 -10.05 8.81 -13.71
N GLN A 69 -9.37 9.52 -14.62
CA GLN A 69 -8.97 8.99 -15.94
C GLN A 69 -7.52 8.48 -15.95
N HIS A 70 -6.81 8.64 -14.80
CA HIS A 70 -5.44 8.18 -14.70
C HIS A 70 -5.41 6.66 -14.50
N GLU A 71 -4.79 5.96 -15.45
CA GLU A 71 -4.54 4.52 -15.27
C GLU A 71 -3.64 4.31 -14.04
N PRO A 72 -4.08 3.51 -13.05
CA PRO A 72 -3.28 3.20 -11.90
C PRO A 72 -1.96 2.54 -12.36
N GLU A 73 -0.90 2.89 -11.70
CA GLU A 73 0.39 2.25 -11.95
C GLU A 73 0.27 0.76 -11.61
N ASP A 74 0.53 -0.09 -12.61
CA ASP A 74 0.57 -1.52 -12.38
C ASP A 74 1.91 -1.90 -11.74
N PHE A 75 1.93 -1.84 -10.41
CA PHE A 75 3.10 -2.21 -9.61
C PHE A 75 3.43 -3.69 -9.77
N GLU A 76 2.43 -4.55 -9.96
CA GLU A 76 2.63 -5.97 -10.19
C GLU A 76 3.27 -6.20 -11.57
N GLU A 77 2.82 -5.48 -12.58
CA GLU A 77 3.42 -5.52 -13.92
C GLU A 77 4.88 -5.04 -13.88
N PHE A 78 5.16 -3.94 -13.20
CA PHE A 78 6.54 -3.47 -13.01
C PHE A 78 7.40 -4.55 -12.34
N HIS A 79 6.94 -5.13 -11.23
CA HIS A 79 7.66 -6.19 -10.54
C HIS A 79 7.86 -7.42 -11.41
N ARG A 80 6.85 -7.83 -12.16
CA ARG A 80 6.92 -8.96 -13.08
C ARG A 80 7.99 -8.73 -14.15
N ARG A 81 7.99 -7.55 -14.80
CA ARG A 81 8.98 -7.17 -15.82
C ARG A 81 10.38 -7.07 -15.23
N ALA A 82 10.53 -6.39 -14.10
CA ALA A 82 11.81 -6.25 -13.40
C ALA A 82 12.40 -7.60 -13.01
N ASN A 83 11.59 -8.49 -12.43
CA ASN A 83 12.01 -9.83 -12.06
C ASN A 83 12.39 -10.70 -13.29
N ALA A 84 11.65 -10.57 -14.40
CA ALA A 84 11.99 -11.26 -15.64
C ALA A 84 13.36 -10.81 -16.20
N MET A 85 13.64 -9.51 -16.19
CA MET A 85 14.91 -8.95 -16.64
C MET A 85 16.08 -9.36 -15.75
N MET A 86 15.88 -9.34 -14.41
CA MET A 86 16.94 -9.74 -13.46
C MET A 86 17.29 -11.23 -13.52
N ARG A 87 16.41 -12.09 -14.07
CA ARG A 87 16.64 -13.54 -14.22
C ARG A 87 17.31 -13.91 -15.55
N GLN A 88 17.52 -12.95 -16.45
CA GLN A 88 18.20 -13.23 -17.73
C GLN A 88 19.67 -13.52 -17.49
N GLU A 89 20.22 -14.45 -18.25
CA GLU A 89 21.64 -14.79 -18.21
C GLU A 89 22.52 -13.59 -18.55
N HIS A 90 22.09 -12.78 -19.53
CA HIS A 90 22.69 -11.49 -19.87
C HIS A 90 21.77 -10.36 -19.42
N PHE A 91 22.16 -9.69 -18.33
CA PHE A 91 21.37 -8.59 -17.79
C PHE A 91 21.45 -7.35 -18.70
N ASP A 92 20.29 -6.92 -19.20
CA ASP A 92 20.15 -5.68 -19.96
C ASP A 92 20.00 -4.49 -19.01
N ALA A 93 21.11 -3.89 -18.66
CA ALA A 93 21.15 -2.74 -17.75
C ALA A 93 20.41 -1.51 -18.31
N GLN A 94 20.48 -1.28 -19.63
CA GLN A 94 19.81 -0.14 -20.25
C GLN A 94 18.29 -0.34 -20.30
N GLY A 95 17.85 -1.53 -20.68
CA GLY A 95 16.43 -1.87 -20.65
C GLY A 95 15.84 -1.80 -19.24
N PHE A 96 16.60 -2.23 -18.23
CA PHE A 96 16.17 -2.11 -16.83
C PHE A 96 16.09 -0.65 -16.37
N ALA A 97 17.06 0.19 -16.73
CA ALA A 97 17.01 1.62 -16.44
C ALA A 97 15.77 2.28 -17.07
N ASN A 98 15.48 1.97 -18.34
CA ASN A 98 14.30 2.49 -19.04
C ASN A 98 12.99 2.06 -18.34
N LEU A 99 12.90 0.82 -17.85
CA LEU A 99 11.76 0.34 -17.10
C LEU A 99 11.55 1.11 -15.79
N VAL A 100 12.63 1.39 -15.07
CA VAL A 100 12.60 2.18 -13.82
C VAL A 100 12.17 3.62 -14.10
N ASP A 101 12.70 4.24 -15.15
CA ASP A 101 12.38 5.61 -15.55
C ASP A 101 10.90 5.74 -15.98
N GLU A 102 10.39 4.76 -16.76
CA GLU A 102 8.97 4.70 -17.15
C GLU A 102 8.07 4.66 -15.92
N PHE A 103 8.40 3.81 -14.96
CA PHE A 103 7.63 3.68 -13.73
C PHE A 103 7.70 4.94 -12.86
N ALA A 104 8.89 5.54 -12.72
CA ALA A 104 9.09 6.78 -11.99
C ALA A 104 8.28 7.94 -12.62
N ALA A 105 8.26 8.07 -13.95
CA ALA A 105 7.50 9.07 -14.66
C ALA A 105 5.99 8.94 -14.45
N LYS A 106 5.46 7.70 -14.47
CA LYS A 106 4.04 7.44 -14.17
C LYS A 106 3.69 7.88 -12.76
N ARG A 107 4.52 7.53 -11.77
CA ARG A 107 4.32 7.92 -10.36
C ARG A 107 4.37 9.44 -10.18
N GLN A 108 5.30 10.10 -10.83
CA GLN A 108 5.39 11.57 -10.79
C GLN A 108 4.12 12.21 -11.33
N LYS A 109 3.62 11.73 -12.48
CA LYS A 109 2.38 12.22 -13.09
C LYS A 109 1.18 12.04 -12.16
N ALA A 110 1.06 10.90 -11.48
CA ALA A 110 0.00 10.65 -10.49
C ALA A 110 0.08 11.64 -9.32
N GLY A 111 1.29 11.87 -8.78
CA GLY A 111 1.53 12.84 -7.72
C GLY A 111 1.15 14.26 -8.13
N ASP A 112 1.50 14.68 -9.34
CA ASP A 112 1.17 15.98 -9.89
C ASP A 112 -0.34 16.18 -10.06
N LEU A 113 -1.07 15.14 -10.49
CA LEU A 113 -2.53 15.18 -10.60
C LEU A 113 -3.19 15.36 -9.23
N ILE A 114 -2.78 14.60 -8.23
CA ILE A 114 -3.28 14.73 -6.85
C ILE A 114 -2.93 16.11 -6.28
N GLY A 115 -1.70 16.58 -6.50
CA GLY A 115 -1.29 17.93 -6.06
C GLY A 115 -2.16 19.03 -6.65
N ARG A 116 -2.40 19.01 -7.97
CA ARG A 116 -3.29 19.97 -8.65
C ARG A 116 -4.72 19.88 -8.14
N MET A 117 -5.25 18.67 -7.99
CA MET A 117 -6.59 18.46 -7.43
C MET A 117 -6.72 19.12 -6.05
N LEU A 118 -5.76 18.92 -5.15
CA LEU A 118 -5.79 19.51 -3.81
C LEU A 118 -5.69 21.05 -3.86
N VAL A 119 -4.82 21.61 -4.70
CA VAL A 119 -4.69 23.06 -4.88
C VAL A 119 -6.03 23.69 -5.30
N HIS A 120 -6.81 23.02 -6.14
CA HIS A 120 -8.10 23.53 -6.61
C HIS A 120 -9.26 23.18 -5.68
N ALA A 121 -9.22 22.05 -4.96
CA ALA A 121 -10.32 21.63 -4.08
C ALA A 121 -10.30 22.33 -2.73
N LEU A 122 -9.13 22.43 -2.07
CA LEU A 122 -9.01 22.96 -0.70
C LEU A 122 -9.60 24.36 -0.51
N PRO A 123 -9.44 25.34 -1.43
CA PRO A 123 -10.06 26.65 -1.28
C PRO A 123 -11.60 26.65 -1.27
N GLN A 124 -12.21 25.63 -1.87
CA GLN A 124 -13.67 25.47 -1.97
C GLN A 124 -14.27 24.69 -0.80
N MET A 125 -13.44 24.02 0.00
CA MET A 125 -13.86 23.18 1.12
C MET A 125 -14.05 23.95 2.41
N SER A 126 -14.87 23.41 3.31
CA SER A 126 -15.01 23.93 4.66
C SER A 126 -13.69 23.86 5.44
N LEU A 127 -13.58 24.64 6.52
CA LEU A 127 -12.42 24.57 7.42
C LEU A 127 -12.31 23.17 8.05
N GLU A 128 -13.42 22.55 8.39
CA GLU A 128 -13.48 21.20 8.96
C GLU A 128 -12.97 20.16 7.96
N GLY A 129 -13.41 20.22 6.70
CA GLY A 129 -12.93 19.35 5.64
C GLY A 129 -11.43 19.47 5.39
N ARG A 130 -10.89 20.71 5.37
CA ARG A 130 -9.45 20.91 5.25
C ARG A 130 -8.65 20.32 6.42
N ARG A 131 -9.17 20.44 7.65
CA ARG A 131 -8.55 19.82 8.82
C ARG A 131 -8.61 18.29 8.75
N ALA A 132 -9.75 17.73 8.35
CA ALA A 132 -9.88 16.28 8.17
C ALA A 132 -8.84 15.73 7.17
N ILE A 133 -8.58 16.43 6.06
CA ILE A 133 -7.52 16.05 5.11
C ILE A 133 -6.13 16.21 5.73
N ALA A 134 -5.87 17.28 6.48
CA ALA A 134 -4.57 17.51 7.12
C ALA A 134 -4.24 16.43 8.18
N ASP A 135 -5.27 15.94 8.87
CA ASP A 135 -5.13 14.89 9.90
C ASP A 135 -5.09 13.46 9.30
N LEU A 136 -5.34 13.34 7.99
CA LEU A 136 -5.33 12.07 7.28
C LEU A 136 -3.91 11.49 7.29
N ARG A 137 -3.74 10.38 7.99
CA ARG A 137 -2.46 9.67 7.95
C ARG A 137 -2.39 8.82 6.67
N PRO A 138 -1.25 8.80 5.98
CA PRO A 138 -1.03 7.81 4.93
C PRO A 138 -1.37 6.42 5.47
N PRO A 139 -2.01 5.54 4.69
CA PRO A 139 -2.23 4.17 5.11
C PRO A 139 -0.87 3.57 5.49
N GLY A 140 -0.64 3.47 6.80
CA GLY A 140 0.58 2.88 7.35
C GLY A 140 0.58 1.37 7.14
N PRO A 141 1.74 0.70 7.25
CA PRO A 141 1.76 -0.75 7.31
C PRO A 141 0.83 -1.20 8.44
N PRO A 142 0.08 -2.30 8.25
CA PRO A 142 -0.82 -2.80 9.28
C PRO A 142 -0.03 -3.01 10.57
N GLY A 143 -0.46 -2.36 11.64
CA GLY A 143 0.11 -2.56 12.97
C GLY A 143 0.01 -4.03 13.39
N PRO A 144 0.83 -4.49 14.34
CA PRO A 144 0.75 -5.84 14.86
C PRO A 144 -0.68 -6.14 15.33
N PRO A 145 -1.17 -7.38 15.14
CA PRO A 145 -2.52 -7.75 15.54
C PRO A 145 -2.71 -7.44 17.03
N LYS A 146 -3.79 -6.71 17.36
CA LYS A 146 -4.14 -6.44 18.76
C LYS A 146 -4.31 -7.77 19.48
N PRO A 147 -3.72 -7.97 20.68
CA PRO A 147 -3.96 -9.16 21.48
C PRO A 147 -5.46 -9.27 21.74
N ARG A 148 -6.04 -10.44 21.46
CA ARG A 148 -7.43 -10.74 21.80
C ARG A 148 -7.55 -10.71 23.31
N GLN A 149 -8.36 -9.80 23.81
CA GLN A 149 -8.78 -9.78 25.21
C GLN A 149 -9.81 -10.88 25.45
#